data_e58fae10e7369e888109a0f128db9d6f
#
_entry.id   e58fae10e7369e888109a0f128db9d6f
#
_cell.length_a   1.000
_cell.length_b   1.000
_cell.length_c   1.000
_cell.angle_alpha   90.00
_cell.angle_beta   90.00
_cell.angle_gamma   90.00
#
_symmetry.space_group_name_H-M   'P 1'
#
loop_
_entity.id
_entity.type
_entity.pdbx_description
1 polymer ?
#
loop_
_entity_poly.entity_id
_entity_poly.type
_entity_poly.pdbx_seq_one_letter_code
_entity_poly.pdbx_strand_id
1 'polypeptide(L)'
;MSELAVSAVSAAKTGFPNTLRVRPEIVTLAPEGAGTTWMVRVQAAEAWDAVRVECTPDTSVRAVKQAAMALLLPDVVHHEQYLVKLRGAEIVNEGMTVQQAGVLPASTLLVTSRRRRPLR
;
A
#
# COMPACT_ATOMS: atom_id res chain seq x y z
N MET A 1 12.25 25.74 8.01
CA MET A 1 12.40 25.22 7.99
C MET A 1 12.84 24.24 8.39
N SER A 2 13.04 23.81 8.65
CA SER A 2 13.67 22.89 9.01
C SER A 2 13.01 21.92 9.74
N GLU A 3 12.06 22.09 10.24
CA GLU A 3 11.42 21.21 11.01
C GLU A 3 11.20 19.96 10.38
N LEU A 4 11.02 19.96 9.18
CA LEU A 4 10.85 18.78 8.56
C LEU A 4 11.94 17.87 8.82
N ALA A 5 13.05 18.32 8.90
CA ALA A 5 14.15 17.46 9.07
C ALA A 5 14.08 16.81 10.39
N VAL A 6 13.56 17.49 11.29
CA VAL A 6 13.49 16.96 12.59
C VAL A 6 12.65 15.76 12.66
N SER A 7 11.55 15.78 12.04
CA SER A 7 10.71 14.65 12.16
C SER A 7 11.33 13.47 11.52
N ALA A 8 12.02 13.65 10.48
CA ALA A 8 12.62 12.53 9.85
C ALA A 8 13.64 11.91 10.76
N VAL A 9 14.35 12.73 11.43
CA VAL A 9 15.34 12.21 12.29
C VAL A 9 14.75 11.40 13.38
N SER A 10 13.70 11.87 13.90
CA SER A 10 13.10 11.17 14.94
C SER A 10 12.72 9.80 14.53
N ALA A 11 12.12 9.69 13.42
CA ALA A 11 11.72 8.40 13.00
C ALA A 11 12.90 7.51 12.81
N ALA A 12 13.91 8.04 12.30
CA ALA A 12 15.05 7.24 12.05
C ALA A 12 15.62 6.70 13.30
N LYS A 13 15.72 7.50 14.29
CA LYS A 13 16.41 7.01 15.39
C LYS A 13 15.66 6.00 16.12
N THR A 14 14.43 5.94 16.00
CA THR A 14 13.78 4.93 16.73
C THR A 14 14.12 3.63 16.09
N GLY A 15 14.18 3.55 14.79
CA GLY A 15 14.63 2.37 14.16
C GLY A 15 14.44 1.04 14.80
N PHE A 16 13.37 0.77 15.42
CA PHE A 16 13.17 -0.52 16.01
C PHE A 16 13.02 -1.54 14.93
N PRO A 17 13.69 -2.64 15.03
CA PRO A 17 13.68 -3.60 13.95
C PRO A 17 12.30 -4.11 13.61
N ASN A 18 11.43 -4.19 14.56
CA ASN A 18 10.12 -4.71 14.25
C ASN A 18 9.15 -3.65 13.84
N THR A 19 9.59 -2.42 13.69
CA THR A 19 8.71 -1.36 13.30
C THR A 19 8.62 -1.30 11.79
N LEU A 20 7.43 -1.34 11.28
CA LEU A 20 7.25 -1.25 9.84
C LEU A 20 7.57 0.14 9.37
N ARG A 21 8.34 0.23 8.33
CA ARG A 21 8.67 1.50 7.77
C ARG A 21 7.62 1.90 6.77
N VAL A 22 7.28 3.16 6.73
CA VAL A 22 6.41 3.67 5.69
C VAL A 22 7.24 4.63 4.88
N ARG A 23 7.32 4.39 3.59
CA ARG A 23 8.11 5.24 2.73
C ARG A 23 7.53 6.62 2.67
N PRO A 24 8.35 7.64 2.53
CA PRO A 24 7.86 9.01 2.47
C PRO A 24 7.13 9.33 1.17
N GLU A 25 7.39 8.58 0.11
CA GLU A 25 6.76 8.88 -1.15
C GLU A 25 5.27 8.60 -1.09
N ILE A 26 4.52 9.39 -1.83
CA ILE A 26 3.09 9.17 -1.95
C ILE A 26 2.81 8.96 -3.43
N VAL A 27 2.19 7.83 -3.74
CA VAL A 27 1.81 7.54 -5.10
C VAL A 27 0.43 8.12 -5.30
N THR A 28 0.26 8.97 -6.31
CA THR A 28 -1.01 9.61 -6.54
C THR A 28 -1.70 9.00 -7.74
N LEU A 29 -2.85 8.41 -7.50
CA LEU A 29 -3.69 7.89 -8.56
C LEU A 29 -4.91 8.76 -8.78
N ALA A 30 -5.16 9.71 -7.89
CA ALA A 30 -6.31 10.57 -8.03
C ALA A 30 -6.05 11.58 -9.14
N PRO A 31 -7.04 11.83 -9.99
CA PRO A 31 -6.84 12.82 -11.04
C PRO A 31 -6.80 14.21 -10.44
N GLU A 32 -6.17 15.09 -11.15
CA GLU A 32 -6.08 16.45 -10.72
C GLU A 32 -7.46 17.03 -10.64
N GLY A 33 -7.77 17.70 -9.58
CA GLY A 33 -9.09 18.28 -9.43
C GLY A 33 -10.12 17.34 -8.87
N ALA A 34 -9.70 16.15 -8.43
CA ALA A 34 -10.62 15.20 -7.84
C ALA A 34 -11.22 15.80 -6.58
N GLY A 35 -12.51 15.59 -6.39
CA GLY A 35 -13.16 16.19 -5.25
C GLY A 35 -12.82 15.49 -3.94
N THR A 36 -12.89 14.19 -3.93
CA THR A 36 -12.62 13.42 -2.71
C THR A 36 -11.44 12.52 -2.95
N THR A 37 -10.46 12.57 -2.09
CA THR A 37 -9.33 11.67 -2.19
C THR A 37 -9.13 10.96 -0.87
N TRP A 38 -8.67 9.75 -0.96
CA TRP A 38 -8.38 8.92 0.21
C TRP A 38 -6.90 8.59 0.20
N MET A 39 -6.31 8.50 1.37
CA MET A 39 -4.93 8.09 1.49
C MET A 39 -4.93 6.70 2.09
N VAL A 40 -4.52 5.73 1.29
CA VAL A 40 -4.54 4.35 1.72
C VAL A 40 -3.09 3.89 1.85
N ARG A 41 -2.80 3.16 2.89
CA ARG A 41 -1.47 2.62 3.09
C ARG A 41 -1.42 1.20 2.54
N VAL A 42 -0.42 0.89 1.77
CA VAL A 42 -0.26 -0.47 1.24
C VAL A 42 1.05 -1.02 1.77
N GLN A 43 0.97 -2.15 2.43
CA GLN A 43 2.10 -2.80 3.04
C GLN A 43 2.41 -4.07 2.26
N ALA A 44 3.66 -4.29 1.94
CA ALA A 44 4.08 -5.52 1.28
C ALA A 44 4.72 -6.42 2.32
N ALA A 45 4.15 -7.58 2.51
CA ALA A 45 4.63 -8.46 3.56
C ALA A 45 6.08 -8.86 3.33
N GLU A 46 6.43 -9.12 2.08
CA GLU A 46 7.78 -9.58 1.79
C GLU A 46 8.83 -8.50 1.92
N ALA A 47 8.48 -7.28 1.63
CA ALA A 47 9.44 -6.20 1.70
C ALA A 47 9.46 -5.53 3.07
N TRP A 48 8.47 -5.87 3.93
CA TRP A 48 8.39 -5.27 5.25
C TRP A 48 8.39 -3.75 5.14
N ASP A 49 7.73 -3.26 4.13
CA ASP A 49 7.73 -1.84 3.83
C ASP A 49 6.33 -1.44 3.43
N ALA A 50 6.03 -0.18 3.45
CA ALA A 50 4.72 0.31 3.10
C ALA A 50 4.83 1.62 2.36
N VAL A 51 3.81 1.93 1.56
CA VAL A 51 3.76 3.17 0.83
C VAL A 51 2.34 3.69 0.92
N ARG A 52 2.17 5.00 0.83
CA ARG A 52 0.85 5.59 0.84
C ARG A 52 0.41 5.87 -0.58
N VAL A 53 -0.83 5.56 -0.87
CA VAL A 53 -1.39 5.77 -2.20
C VAL A 53 -2.57 6.71 -2.06
N GLU A 54 -2.54 7.79 -2.78
CA GLU A 54 -3.66 8.73 -2.80
C GLU A 54 -4.56 8.34 -3.95
N CYS A 55 -5.82 8.09 -3.67
CA CYS A 55 -6.74 7.62 -4.68
C CYS A 55 -8.12 8.20 -4.42
N THR A 56 -9.06 7.91 -5.29
CA THR A 56 -10.44 8.30 -5.08
C THR A 56 -11.22 7.06 -4.70
N PRO A 57 -12.42 7.21 -4.14
CA PRO A 57 -13.21 6.03 -3.81
C PRO A 57 -13.51 5.15 -5.02
N ASP A 58 -13.43 5.72 -6.22
CA ASP A 58 -13.72 4.95 -7.43
C ASP A 58 -12.50 4.25 -8.00
N THR A 59 -11.33 4.41 -7.41
CA THR A 59 -10.12 3.76 -7.89
C THR A 59 -10.24 2.26 -7.63
N SER A 60 -9.84 1.45 -8.59
CA SER A 60 -9.94 0.01 -8.39
C SER A 60 -8.86 -0.48 -7.42
N VAL A 61 -9.18 -1.57 -6.73
CA VAL A 61 -8.21 -2.17 -5.82
C VAL A 61 -6.98 -2.59 -6.61
N ARG A 62 -7.19 -3.09 -7.84
CA ARG A 62 -6.06 -3.52 -8.66
C ARG A 62 -5.12 -2.36 -8.97
N ALA A 63 -5.67 -1.18 -9.25
CA ALA A 63 -4.84 -0.03 -9.56
C ALA A 63 -4.00 0.36 -8.35
N VAL A 64 -4.58 0.32 -7.16
CA VAL A 64 -3.84 0.65 -5.95
C VAL A 64 -2.75 -0.40 -5.72
N LYS A 65 -3.08 -1.66 -5.92
CA LYS A 65 -2.12 -2.72 -5.73
C LYS A 65 -0.94 -2.57 -6.67
N GLN A 66 -1.21 -2.34 -7.95
CA GLN A 66 -0.15 -2.27 -8.93
C GLN A 66 0.74 -1.06 -8.70
N ALA A 67 0.13 0.05 -8.34
CA ALA A 67 0.92 1.26 -8.09
C ALA A 67 1.84 1.07 -6.91
N ALA A 68 1.35 0.43 -5.87
CA ALA A 68 2.17 0.22 -4.69
C ALA A 68 3.25 -0.82 -4.95
N MET A 69 2.92 -1.88 -5.68
CA MET A 69 3.91 -2.92 -5.95
C MET A 69 5.04 -2.41 -6.82
N ALA A 70 4.76 -1.43 -7.67
CA ALA A 70 5.81 -0.87 -8.50
C ALA A 70 6.91 -0.25 -7.66
N LEU A 71 6.57 0.26 -6.50
CA LEU A 71 7.57 0.82 -5.61
C LEU A 71 8.10 -0.19 -4.61
N LEU A 72 7.21 -1.00 -4.07
CA LEU A 72 7.61 -1.89 -2.98
C LEU A 72 8.29 -3.15 -3.47
N LEU A 73 7.86 -3.65 -4.62
CA LEU A 73 8.38 -4.89 -5.15
C LEU A 73 8.66 -4.70 -6.64
N PRO A 74 9.62 -3.86 -6.98
CA PRO A 74 9.82 -3.48 -8.38
C PRO A 74 10.26 -4.63 -9.27
N ASP A 75 10.80 -5.69 -8.68
CA ASP A 75 11.25 -6.81 -9.49
C ASP A 75 10.13 -7.80 -9.82
N VAL A 76 8.98 -7.61 -9.23
CA VAL A 76 7.88 -8.53 -9.47
C VAL A 76 7.20 -8.15 -10.78
N VAL A 77 7.06 -9.12 -11.66
CA VAL A 77 6.44 -8.89 -12.94
C VAL A 77 5.00 -9.37 -12.95
N HIS A 78 4.74 -10.45 -12.24
CA HIS A 78 3.41 -11.05 -12.27
C HIS A 78 2.61 -10.62 -11.03
N HIS A 79 2.04 -9.44 -11.11
CA HIS A 79 1.29 -8.89 -9.98
C HIS A 79 0.09 -9.75 -9.63
N GLU A 80 -0.41 -10.51 -10.60
CA GLU A 80 -1.57 -11.35 -10.34
C GLU A 80 -1.26 -12.48 -9.36
N GLN A 81 0.00 -12.74 -9.12
CA GLN A 81 0.38 -13.76 -8.15
C GLN A 81 0.38 -13.23 -6.72
N TYR A 82 0.03 -11.97 -6.55
CA TYR A 82 -0.05 -11.38 -5.24
C TYR A 82 -1.51 -11.06 -4.95
N LEU A 83 -1.90 -11.24 -3.71
CA LEU A 83 -3.26 -10.93 -3.31
C LEU A 83 -3.26 -9.76 -2.36
N VAL A 84 -4.41 -9.13 -2.23
CA VAL A 84 -4.60 -7.99 -1.36
C VAL A 84 -5.52 -8.39 -0.24
N LYS A 85 -5.14 -8.06 0.97
CA LYS A 85 -5.97 -8.34 2.13
C LYS A 85 -6.34 -7.05 2.84
N LEU A 86 -7.56 -7.00 3.31
CA LEU A 86 -8.04 -5.89 4.11
C LEU A 86 -8.52 -6.47 5.42
N ARG A 87 -7.87 -6.07 6.50
CA ARG A 87 -8.22 -6.57 7.83
C ARG A 87 -8.25 -8.10 7.86
N GLY A 88 -7.27 -8.70 7.21
CA GLY A 88 -7.10 -10.14 7.23
C GLY A 88 -7.92 -10.90 6.20
N ALA A 89 -8.80 -10.24 5.48
CA ALA A 89 -9.64 -10.93 4.50
C ALA A 89 -9.18 -10.58 3.10
N GLU A 90 -9.11 -11.56 2.25
CA GLU A 90 -8.65 -11.33 0.89
C GLU A 90 -9.72 -10.60 0.07
N ILE A 91 -9.29 -9.62 -0.72
CA ILE A 91 -10.17 -8.97 -1.67
C ILE A 91 -9.99 -9.74 -2.96
N VAL A 92 -10.90 -10.63 -3.24
CA VAL A 92 -10.77 -11.52 -4.37
C VAL A 92 -10.98 -10.80 -5.70
N ASN A 93 -11.99 -9.94 -5.74
CA ASN A 93 -12.26 -9.23 -6.98
C ASN A 93 -11.56 -7.89 -6.96
N GLU A 94 -10.37 -7.84 -7.51
CA GLU A 94 -9.58 -6.62 -7.48
C GLU A 94 -10.07 -5.60 -8.49
N GLY A 95 -11.03 -5.96 -9.31
CA GLY A 95 -11.63 -4.99 -10.20
C GLY A 95 -12.64 -4.10 -9.50
N MET A 96 -13.01 -4.42 -8.26
CA MET A 96 -13.90 -3.56 -7.51
C MET A 96 -13.19 -2.26 -7.16
N THR A 97 -13.98 -1.21 -6.93
CA THR A 97 -13.39 0.02 -6.44
C THR A 97 -13.02 -0.17 -4.99
N VAL A 98 -12.13 0.68 -4.49
CA VAL A 98 -11.74 0.58 -3.09
C VAL A 98 -12.97 0.79 -2.20
N GLN A 99 -13.89 1.63 -2.60
CA GLN A 99 -15.09 1.86 -1.82
C GLN A 99 -15.94 0.60 -1.78
N GLN A 100 -16.12 -0.06 -2.91
CA GLN A 100 -16.92 -1.28 -2.95
C GLN A 100 -16.28 -2.41 -2.15
N ALA A 101 -14.98 -2.41 -2.06
CA ALA A 101 -14.29 -3.46 -1.33
C ALA A 101 -14.28 -3.24 0.17
N GLY A 102 -14.81 -2.13 0.62
CA GLY A 102 -14.84 -1.86 2.06
C GLY A 102 -13.63 -1.12 2.58
N VAL A 103 -12.79 -0.62 1.69
CA VAL A 103 -11.64 0.15 2.11
C VAL A 103 -12.13 1.52 2.56
N LEU A 104 -11.57 2.00 3.64
CA LEU A 104 -11.92 3.31 4.17
C LEU A 104 -10.71 4.22 4.05
N PRO A 105 -10.92 5.53 4.15
CA PRO A 105 -9.76 6.43 4.17
C PRO A 105 -8.83 6.03 5.30
N ALA A 106 -7.55 6.04 5.03
CA ALA A 106 -6.53 5.67 6.00
C ALA A 106 -6.47 4.17 6.31
N SER A 107 -7.16 3.34 5.54
CA SER A 107 -7.04 1.91 5.72
C SER A 107 -5.66 1.43 5.30
N THR A 108 -5.30 0.26 5.78
CA THR A 108 -4.06 -0.39 5.38
C THR A 108 -4.42 -1.67 4.63
N LEU A 109 -3.86 -1.81 3.44
CA LEU A 109 -4.01 -3.02 2.66
C LEU A 109 -2.70 -3.79 2.72
N LEU A 110 -2.79 -5.10 2.79
CA LEU A 110 -1.62 -5.94 2.82
C LEU A 110 -1.51 -6.70 1.51
N VAL A 111 -0.34 -6.62 0.87
CA VAL A 111 -0.09 -7.33 -0.37
C VAL A 111 0.87 -8.46 -0.04
N THR A 112 0.50 -9.67 -0.39
CA THR A 112 1.33 -10.82 -0.07
C THR A 112 1.25 -11.82 -1.20
N SER A 113 2.27 -12.66 -1.35
CA SER A 113 2.33 -13.62 -2.42
C SER A 113 1.23 -14.67 -2.25
N ARG A 114 0.53 -14.94 -3.34
CA ARG A 114 -0.50 -15.95 -3.33
C ARG A 114 0.12 -17.32 -3.26
N ARG A 115 1.31 -17.51 -3.85
CA ARG A 115 1.91 -18.78 -3.86
C ARG A 115 2.56 -19.10 -2.58
N ARG A 116 2.20 -20.16 -1.93
CA ARG A 116 2.81 -20.55 -0.74
C ARG A 116 4.02 -21.31 -1.03
N ARG A 117 5.06 -21.18 -0.24
CA ARG A 117 6.21 -21.94 -0.40
C ARG A 117 5.91 -23.30 -0.04
N PRO A 118 6.27 -24.28 -0.75
CA PRO A 118 6.03 -25.65 -0.38
C PRO A 118 6.79 -25.97 0.87
N LEU A 119 6.16 -26.69 1.69
CA LEU A 119 6.82 -27.07 2.84
C LEU A 119 7.49 -28.28 2.53
N ARG A 120 8.35 -28.48 2.72
CA ARG A 120 8.89 -29.57 2.38
C ARG A 120 9.66 -29.90 2.92
#